data_7423e57aa79f3d3ff805912eeb46b2ec
#
_entry.id   7423e57aa79f3d3ff805912eeb46b2ec
#
_cell.length_a   1.000
_cell.length_b   1.000
_cell.length_c   1.000
_cell.angle_alpha   90.00
_cell.angle_beta   90.00
_cell.angle_gamma   90.00
#
_symmetry.space_group_name_H-M   'P 1'
#
loop_
_entity.id
_entity.type
_entity.pdbx_description
1 polymer ?
#
loop_
_entity_poly.entity_id
_entity_poly.type
_entity_poly.pdbx_seq_one_letter_code
_entity_poly.pdbx_strand_id
1 'polypeptide(L)'
;MPLQEWLRANYTPDAEARSYFSAFRFDNGSALPAEKINEYTVNASVIKAVLRLMASANALRRVGRIGWDSMAETITYFKREFGHTLPESMLRFRKKVAQFKREGYACLISGRFQNQNSRKVNYKIERLILSLDSLPERPFNTTVAEMYNQFVCGELNVYDPETGELFDPEEFTDKEGEPIALSETTVANYLNNPKNRALRSKLHDSAWDFNNRYRPHHKRKAPVWAFSKISLDDRDLPRKMADGNRVKAYYAYDVASGCVVGYAYNRLKTADLFIDCVRNMFRLIDHQGWNCPAEVEVEHHLVNNFAAGLIRAGVVFPFVRWCNPGNSQEKRAEHFNRVKKYGVEKRSQVGIGRWYARLEANRPKEEKVYDEFNNTYKEATYTYEQLVADDIRAIHEYNNALHPNQKLYPGLTRWEVLCRYQNPDLAPVDKALLYRFIGEEVRTSIRRSKYCRVHYEDYALPSPELIGRLAPNDYTVEAYYLPDEQGNVPEVYIYQHGAYIATCRRIEAYNEATAEQTERDREAYAEQAKYNAQFDAMMAREKICKVRLLPGDVPAHEEPEIVEAAPAAPPEEAEVFDFGIDYAALAKHELCLLYTSDA
;
A
#
# COMPACT_ATOMS: atom_id res chain seq x y z
N MET A 1 23.73 38.18 55.25
CA MET A 1 22.89 37.68 54.14
C MET A 1 22.08 36.52 54.67
N PRO A 2 20.74 36.55 54.54
CA PRO A 2 19.92 35.40 54.94
C PRO A 2 20.30 34.13 54.20
N LEU A 3 20.18 32.97 54.86
CA LEU A 3 20.52 31.66 54.28
C LEU A 3 19.76 31.37 52.98
N GLN A 4 18.47 31.78 52.94
CA GLN A 4 17.65 31.64 51.77
C GLN A 4 18.19 32.38 50.55
N GLU A 5 18.57 33.64 50.71
CA GLU A 5 19.15 34.47 49.64
C GLU A 5 20.48 33.88 49.15
N TRP A 6 21.30 33.41 50.07
CA TRP A 6 22.59 32.80 49.68
C TRP A 6 22.38 31.55 48.85
N LEU A 7 21.54 30.64 49.31
CA LEU A 7 21.24 29.42 48.60
C LEU A 7 20.63 29.69 47.23
N ARG A 8 19.71 30.63 47.11
CA ARG A 8 19.13 31.04 45.82
C ARG A 8 20.17 31.59 44.86
N ALA A 9 21.05 32.46 45.35
CA ALA A 9 22.13 33.04 44.54
C ALA A 9 23.19 32.02 44.09
N ASN A 10 23.33 30.92 44.82
CA ASN A 10 24.31 29.87 44.53
C ASN A 10 23.71 28.56 44.02
N TYR A 11 22.41 28.56 43.75
CA TYR A 11 21.76 27.46 43.07
C TYR A 11 22.08 27.51 41.57
N THR A 12 22.67 26.45 41.06
CA THR A 12 22.93 26.25 39.62
C THR A 12 22.51 24.85 39.23
N PRO A 13 21.75 24.71 38.16
CA PRO A 13 21.42 23.37 37.64
C PRO A 13 22.67 22.55 37.39
N ASP A 14 22.72 21.35 37.91
CA ASP A 14 23.87 20.46 37.82
C ASP A 14 23.88 19.70 36.49
N ALA A 15 24.67 20.16 35.52
CA ALA A 15 24.76 19.55 34.19
C ALA A 15 25.40 18.14 34.24
N GLU A 16 26.34 17.89 35.15
CA GLU A 16 26.95 16.57 35.34
C GLU A 16 25.92 15.57 35.87
N ALA A 17 25.08 16.00 36.85
CA ALA A 17 23.98 15.17 37.34
C ALA A 17 22.99 14.81 36.22
N ARG A 18 22.64 15.79 35.39
CA ARG A 18 21.75 15.55 34.25
C ARG A 18 22.35 14.54 33.26
N SER A 19 23.62 14.69 32.94
CA SER A 19 24.33 13.74 32.08
C SER A 19 24.36 12.34 32.69
N TYR A 20 24.67 12.24 33.97
CA TYR A 20 24.68 10.97 34.70
C TYR A 20 23.33 10.28 34.67
N PHE A 21 22.25 10.97 35.04
CA PHE A 21 20.93 10.37 35.06
C PHE A 21 20.39 10.07 33.66
N SER A 22 20.78 10.80 32.63
CA SER A 22 20.42 10.51 31.24
C SER A 22 21.15 9.26 30.72
N ALA A 23 22.39 9.05 31.14
CA ALA A 23 23.18 7.87 30.78
C ALA A 23 22.82 6.64 31.62
N PHE A 24 22.20 6.82 32.80
CA PHE A 24 21.88 5.73 33.70
C PHE A 24 20.95 4.70 33.04
N ARG A 25 21.27 3.43 33.24
CA ARG A 25 20.43 2.30 32.79
C ARG A 25 20.23 1.35 33.96
N PHE A 26 19.01 0.87 34.10
CA PHE A 26 18.70 -0.24 35.00
C PHE A 26 19.27 -1.56 34.43
N ASP A 27 19.32 -2.60 35.25
CA ASP A 27 19.82 -3.93 34.84
C ASP A 27 19.04 -4.49 33.62
N ASN A 28 17.80 -4.08 33.43
CA ASN A 28 16.97 -4.42 32.27
C ASN A 28 17.22 -3.53 31.03
N GLY A 29 18.25 -2.69 31.04
CA GLY A 29 18.59 -1.76 29.97
C GLY A 29 17.68 -0.53 29.84
N SER A 30 16.63 -0.42 30.66
CA SER A 30 15.70 0.73 30.58
C SER A 30 16.35 2.01 31.11
N ALA A 31 16.05 3.15 30.48
CA ALA A 31 16.48 4.46 30.93
C ALA A 31 15.55 5.03 32.02
N LEU A 32 16.04 5.99 32.78
CA LEU A 32 15.18 6.80 33.64
C LEU A 32 14.19 7.63 32.80
N PRO A 33 12.91 7.73 33.19
CA PRO A 33 11.97 8.66 32.57
C PRO A 33 12.43 10.11 32.68
N ALA A 34 12.11 10.95 31.71
CA ALA A 34 12.50 12.35 31.67
C ALA A 34 12.11 13.13 32.95
N GLU A 35 10.95 12.83 33.52
CA GLU A 35 10.49 13.41 34.79
C GLU A 35 11.42 13.06 35.95
N LYS A 36 11.89 11.82 36.04
CA LYS A 36 12.83 11.38 37.08
C LYS A 36 14.23 11.91 36.87
N ILE A 37 14.69 12.06 35.64
CA ILE A 37 15.95 12.72 35.32
C ILE A 37 15.91 14.17 35.83
N ASN A 38 14.84 14.89 35.56
CA ASN A 38 14.66 16.27 36.03
C ASN A 38 14.60 16.34 37.59
N GLU A 39 13.79 15.50 38.22
CA GLU A 39 13.67 15.39 39.67
C GLU A 39 15.02 15.17 40.36
N TYR A 40 15.76 14.15 39.92
CA TYR A 40 17.04 13.82 40.53
C TYR A 40 18.14 14.85 40.24
N THR A 41 18.09 15.50 39.08
CA THR A 41 18.98 16.63 38.76
C THR A 41 18.75 17.83 39.70
N VAL A 42 17.48 18.16 39.94
CA VAL A 42 17.13 19.23 40.89
C VAL A 42 17.58 18.87 42.31
N ASN A 43 17.34 17.62 42.74
CA ASN A 43 17.81 17.15 44.06
C ASN A 43 19.34 17.26 44.21
N ALA A 44 20.11 16.86 43.19
CA ALA A 44 21.56 16.96 43.16
C ALA A 44 21.99 18.43 43.22
N SER A 45 21.35 19.32 42.45
CA SER A 45 21.65 20.76 42.41
C SER A 45 21.48 21.42 43.79
N VAL A 46 20.39 21.07 44.47
CA VAL A 46 20.12 21.58 45.83
C VAL A 46 21.15 21.08 46.83
N ILE A 47 21.48 19.78 46.82
CA ILE A 47 22.51 19.20 47.69
C ILE A 47 23.88 19.83 47.42
N LYS A 48 24.27 20.00 46.15
CA LYS A 48 25.55 20.67 45.80
C LYS A 48 25.62 22.12 46.29
N ALA A 49 24.53 22.89 46.26
CA ALA A 49 24.44 24.24 46.82
C ALA A 49 24.70 24.21 48.34
N VAL A 50 24.11 23.26 49.05
CA VAL A 50 24.35 23.06 50.50
C VAL A 50 25.81 22.66 50.77
N LEU A 51 26.39 21.79 49.98
CA LEU A 51 27.77 21.36 50.12
C LEU A 51 28.75 22.48 49.85
N ARG A 52 28.51 23.32 48.85
CA ARG A 52 29.32 24.55 48.61
C ARG A 52 29.28 25.49 49.78
N LEU A 53 28.11 25.72 50.39
CA LEU A 53 27.99 26.53 51.60
C LEU A 53 28.85 25.95 52.74
N MET A 54 28.74 24.65 53.00
CA MET A 54 29.46 23.95 54.06
C MET A 54 30.97 23.92 53.85
N ALA A 55 31.45 23.90 52.59
CA ALA A 55 32.88 23.90 52.27
C ALA A 55 33.52 25.28 52.29
N SER A 56 32.77 26.37 52.25
CA SER A 56 33.30 27.74 52.16
C SER A 56 33.25 28.47 53.50
N ALA A 57 34.41 28.65 54.14
CA ALA A 57 34.50 29.45 55.36
C ALA A 57 34.04 30.90 55.18
N ASN A 58 34.25 31.48 54.00
CA ASN A 58 33.77 32.82 53.65
C ASN A 58 32.26 32.89 53.50
N ALA A 59 31.63 31.85 52.93
CA ALA A 59 30.18 31.75 52.83
C ALA A 59 29.54 31.62 54.22
N LEU A 60 30.12 30.76 55.07
CA LEU A 60 29.66 30.60 56.45
C LEU A 60 29.79 31.90 57.29
N ARG A 61 30.86 32.69 57.08
CA ARG A 61 30.99 34.01 57.69
C ARG A 61 29.91 35.01 57.24
N ARG A 62 29.53 34.97 55.99
CA ARG A 62 28.48 35.87 55.42
C ARG A 62 27.07 35.52 55.88
N VAL A 63 26.77 34.25 56.05
CA VAL A 63 25.45 33.75 56.41
C VAL A 63 25.28 33.61 57.92
N GLY A 64 26.37 33.53 58.69
CA GLY A 64 26.36 33.32 60.14
C GLY A 64 26.40 31.85 60.56
N ARG A 65 26.29 31.58 61.87
CA ARG A 65 26.29 30.22 62.42
C ARG A 65 24.98 29.49 62.04
N ILE A 66 25.06 28.47 61.21
CA ILE A 66 23.92 27.73 60.67
C ILE A 66 23.84 26.37 61.34
N GLY A 67 22.69 26.05 61.92
CA GLY A 67 22.33 24.69 62.35
C GLY A 67 21.71 23.88 61.24
N TRP A 68 21.69 22.58 61.40
CA TRP A 68 21.00 21.68 60.47
C TRP A 68 19.50 21.87 60.43
N ASP A 69 18.89 22.39 61.54
CA ASP A 69 17.47 22.71 61.60
C ASP A 69 17.12 23.83 60.64
N SER A 70 17.84 24.97 60.73
CA SER A 70 17.64 26.14 59.83
C SER A 70 17.94 25.77 58.38
N MET A 71 18.89 24.84 58.13
CA MET A 71 19.18 24.32 56.80
C MET A 71 18.00 23.52 56.27
N ALA A 72 17.45 22.60 57.07
CA ALA A 72 16.31 21.77 56.65
C ALA A 72 15.05 22.59 56.38
N GLU A 73 14.74 23.58 57.24
CA GLU A 73 13.63 24.51 57.06
C GLU A 73 13.76 25.29 55.75
N THR A 74 14.98 25.83 55.49
CA THR A 74 15.23 26.58 54.27
C THR A 74 15.07 25.73 53.03
N ILE A 75 15.58 24.49 53.04
CA ILE A 75 15.41 23.55 51.94
C ILE A 75 13.97 23.14 51.74
N THR A 76 13.19 22.95 52.81
CA THR A 76 11.75 22.71 52.71
C THR A 76 11.01 23.91 52.07
N TYR A 77 11.40 25.15 52.38
CA TYR A 77 10.89 26.31 51.69
C TYR A 77 11.14 26.29 50.18
N PHE A 78 12.33 25.88 49.74
CA PHE A 78 12.69 25.79 48.32
C PHE A 78 12.00 24.64 47.56
N LYS A 79 11.34 23.74 48.25
CA LYS A 79 10.55 22.68 47.60
C LYS A 79 9.51 23.25 46.62
N ARG A 80 8.87 24.36 46.99
CA ARG A 80 7.90 25.02 46.12
C ARG A 80 8.53 25.74 44.92
N GLU A 81 9.77 26.25 45.11
CA GLU A 81 10.47 27.03 44.10
C GLU A 81 11.19 26.17 43.08
N PHE A 82 11.88 25.11 43.50
CA PHE A 82 12.69 24.26 42.64
C PHE A 82 12.07 22.87 42.37
N GLY A 83 11.02 22.48 43.06
CA GLY A 83 10.34 21.21 42.88
C GLY A 83 11.14 19.97 43.31
N HIS A 84 12.08 20.13 44.26
CA HIS A 84 12.86 19.00 44.75
C HIS A 84 12.04 18.06 45.65
N THR A 85 12.47 16.79 45.72
CA THR A 85 11.84 15.74 46.52
C THR A 85 12.70 15.29 47.71
N LEU A 86 13.67 16.12 48.14
CA LEU A 86 14.53 15.81 49.28
C LEU A 86 13.73 15.77 50.60
N PRO A 87 14.23 14.95 51.58
CA PRO A 87 13.54 14.86 52.88
C PRO A 87 13.44 16.16 53.62
N GLU A 88 12.26 16.43 54.19
CA GLU A 88 11.98 17.66 54.98
C GLU A 88 12.52 17.56 56.42
N SER A 89 12.61 16.34 56.98
CA SER A 89 13.12 16.12 58.32
C SER A 89 14.62 16.37 58.37
N MET A 90 15.10 17.15 59.33
CA MET A 90 16.51 17.49 59.57
C MET A 90 17.43 16.26 59.59
N LEU A 91 17.08 15.26 60.37
CA LEU A 91 17.85 14.04 60.49
C LEU A 91 17.96 13.27 59.15
N ARG A 92 16.84 13.17 58.44
CA ARG A 92 16.81 12.48 57.13
C ARG A 92 17.53 13.27 56.05
N PHE A 93 17.39 14.60 56.05
CA PHE A 93 18.09 15.48 55.11
C PHE A 93 19.61 15.39 55.32
N ARG A 94 20.08 15.52 56.59
CA ARG A 94 21.48 15.37 56.94
C ARG A 94 22.06 14.03 56.53
N LYS A 95 21.33 12.92 56.78
CA LYS A 95 21.72 11.58 56.31
C LYS A 95 21.83 11.54 54.79
N LYS A 96 20.88 12.13 54.05
CA LYS A 96 20.91 12.15 52.59
C LYS A 96 22.11 12.94 52.04
N VAL A 97 22.44 14.09 52.63
CA VAL A 97 23.64 14.85 52.25
C VAL A 97 24.94 14.07 52.53
N ALA A 98 25.00 13.37 53.67
CA ALA A 98 26.15 12.53 54.01
C ALA A 98 26.27 11.34 53.03
N GLN A 99 25.14 10.73 52.68
CA GLN A 99 25.09 9.65 51.68
C GLN A 99 25.51 10.16 50.29
N PHE A 100 25.07 11.32 49.87
CA PHE A 100 25.49 11.93 48.62
C PHE A 100 26.99 12.22 48.54
N LYS A 101 27.62 12.62 49.64
CA LYS A 101 29.07 12.78 49.71
C LYS A 101 29.83 11.47 49.49
N ARG A 102 29.28 10.36 49.93
CA ARG A 102 29.90 9.04 49.86
C ARG A 102 29.63 8.32 48.53
N GLU A 103 28.39 8.35 48.07
CA GLU A 103 27.89 7.52 46.99
C GLU A 103 27.59 8.31 45.70
N GLY A 104 27.74 9.65 45.75
CA GLY A 104 27.47 10.51 44.59
C GLY A 104 26.01 10.48 44.13
N TYR A 105 25.81 10.61 42.83
CA TYR A 105 24.47 10.70 42.21
C TYR A 105 23.63 9.45 42.36
N ALA A 106 24.26 8.27 42.43
CA ALA A 106 23.53 6.99 42.52
C ALA A 106 22.56 6.94 43.71
N CYS A 107 22.92 7.56 44.85
CA CYS A 107 22.09 7.57 46.03
C CYS A 107 20.77 8.31 45.88
N LEU A 108 20.64 9.18 44.86
CA LEU A 108 19.41 9.94 44.60
C LEU A 108 18.36 9.13 43.81
N ILE A 109 18.78 8.08 43.14
CA ILE A 109 17.88 7.15 42.48
C ILE A 109 17.13 6.37 43.55
N SER A 110 15.79 6.51 43.57
CA SER A 110 14.96 5.83 44.55
C SER A 110 14.98 4.32 44.34
N GLY A 111 15.43 3.56 45.33
CA GLY A 111 15.35 2.09 45.31
C GLY A 111 13.90 1.53 45.30
N ARG A 112 12.91 2.40 45.52
CA ARG A 112 11.50 2.06 45.36
C ARG A 112 10.97 2.29 43.94
N PHE A 113 11.73 3.02 43.14
CA PHE A 113 11.38 3.23 41.76
C PHE A 113 11.56 1.93 40.98
N GLN A 114 10.48 1.46 40.33
CA GLN A 114 10.34 0.13 39.70
C GLN A 114 10.31 -1.06 40.67
N ASN A 115 10.40 -0.88 41.96
CA ASN A 115 10.18 -1.85 43.04
C ASN A 115 10.88 -3.23 42.83
N GLN A 116 12.12 -3.23 42.34
CA GLN A 116 12.87 -4.46 42.04
C GLN A 116 13.58 -5.06 43.25
N ASN A 117 13.94 -4.24 44.26
CA ASN A 117 14.69 -4.69 45.42
C ASN A 117 13.95 -5.58 46.43
N SER A 118 12.64 -5.75 46.28
CA SER A 118 11.82 -6.62 47.11
C SER A 118 11.31 -7.89 46.42
N ARG A 119 11.71 -8.08 45.15
CA ARG A 119 11.27 -9.23 44.37
C ARG A 119 12.32 -10.35 44.47
N LYS A 120 11.87 -11.57 44.78
CA LYS A 120 12.70 -12.77 44.74
C LYS A 120 13.28 -13.00 43.33
N VAL A 121 12.48 -12.71 42.27
CA VAL A 121 12.88 -12.82 40.88
C VAL A 121 13.37 -11.47 40.37
N ASN A 122 14.67 -11.36 40.15
CA ASN A 122 15.30 -10.23 39.50
C ASN A 122 15.22 -10.35 37.97
N TYR A 123 15.79 -9.38 37.23
CA TYR A 123 15.77 -9.39 35.78
C TYR A 123 16.56 -10.55 35.16
N LYS A 124 17.69 -10.94 35.75
CA LYS A 124 18.51 -12.08 35.25
C LYS A 124 17.72 -13.37 35.34
N ILE A 125 17.06 -13.62 36.48
CA ILE A 125 16.23 -14.79 36.73
C ILE A 125 15.06 -14.80 35.72
N GLU A 126 14.36 -13.66 35.53
CA GLU A 126 13.25 -13.56 34.59
C GLU A 126 13.71 -13.86 33.14
N ARG A 127 14.88 -13.38 32.74
CA ARG A 127 15.44 -13.70 31.41
C ARG A 127 15.79 -15.17 31.27
N LEU A 128 16.42 -15.77 32.26
CA LEU A 128 16.76 -17.21 32.21
C LEU A 128 15.50 -18.08 32.10
N ILE A 129 14.44 -17.78 32.88
CA ILE A 129 13.17 -18.48 32.78
C ILE A 129 12.57 -18.36 31.36
N LEU A 130 12.59 -17.17 30.76
CA LEU A 130 12.12 -16.95 29.40
C LEU A 130 12.98 -17.67 28.36
N SER A 131 14.30 -17.72 28.56
CA SER A 131 15.22 -18.44 27.69
C SER A 131 14.97 -19.96 27.74
N LEU A 132 14.78 -20.52 28.92
CA LEU A 132 14.41 -21.94 29.10
C LEU A 132 13.04 -22.25 28.47
N ASP A 133 12.07 -21.36 28.60
CA ASP A 133 10.76 -21.50 27.94
C ASP A 133 10.87 -21.43 26.40
N SER A 134 11.89 -20.76 25.87
CA SER A 134 12.08 -20.58 24.42
C SER A 134 12.68 -21.79 23.70
N LEU A 135 13.04 -22.84 24.43
CA LEU A 135 13.59 -24.06 23.84
C LEU A 135 12.68 -24.65 22.74
N PRO A 136 13.25 -25.23 21.67
CA PRO A 136 12.47 -25.79 20.55
C PRO A 136 11.45 -26.83 20.97
N GLU A 137 11.68 -27.56 22.05
CA GLU A 137 10.83 -28.59 22.63
C GLU A 137 9.56 -28.02 23.26
N ARG A 138 9.50 -26.71 23.49
CA ARG A 138 8.38 -26.01 24.14
C ARG A 138 7.98 -26.62 25.48
N PRO A 139 8.87 -26.57 26.47
CA PRO A 139 8.63 -27.22 27.76
C PRO A 139 7.40 -26.64 28.48
N PHE A 140 6.75 -27.46 29.29
CA PHE A 140 5.70 -26.98 30.18
C PHE A 140 6.28 -26.09 31.28
N ASN A 141 5.46 -25.21 31.86
CA ASN A 141 5.89 -24.33 32.96
C ASN A 141 6.53 -25.08 34.14
N THR A 142 6.04 -26.30 34.43
CA THR A 142 6.61 -27.23 35.44
C THR A 142 8.03 -27.61 35.08
N THR A 143 8.26 -28.03 33.85
CA THR A 143 9.58 -28.42 33.34
C THR A 143 10.55 -27.23 33.31
N VAL A 144 10.08 -26.02 32.97
CA VAL A 144 10.90 -24.81 33.05
C VAL A 144 11.33 -24.54 34.49
N ALA A 145 10.43 -24.73 35.46
CA ALA A 145 10.76 -24.55 36.87
C ALA A 145 11.77 -25.60 37.37
N GLU A 146 11.62 -26.86 36.94
CA GLU A 146 12.58 -27.93 37.22
C GLU A 146 13.96 -27.63 36.65
N MET A 147 14.06 -27.30 35.37
CA MET A 147 15.32 -26.93 34.72
C MET A 147 16.00 -25.73 35.38
N TYR A 148 15.23 -24.71 35.74
CA TYR A 148 15.77 -23.56 36.46
C TYR A 148 16.33 -23.97 37.84
N ASN A 149 15.61 -24.78 38.62
CA ASN A 149 16.05 -25.23 39.94
C ASN A 149 17.27 -26.16 39.85
N GLN A 150 17.32 -27.05 38.86
CA GLN A 150 18.49 -27.89 38.59
C GLN A 150 19.73 -27.03 38.25
N PHE A 151 19.53 -25.95 37.42
CA PHE A 151 20.63 -25.03 37.10
C PHE A 151 21.17 -24.32 38.34
N VAL A 152 20.32 -23.72 39.18
CA VAL A 152 20.78 -23.00 40.38
C VAL A 152 21.35 -23.92 41.44
N CYS A 153 21.03 -25.22 41.43
CA CYS A 153 21.65 -26.25 42.27
C CYS A 153 22.93 -26.83 41.65
N GLY A 154 23.34 -26.41 40.45
CA GLY A 154 24.55 -26.90 39.77
C GLY A 154 24.39 -28.28 39.11
N GLU A 155 23.16 -28.79 39.02
CA GLU A 155 22.87 -30.08 38.39
C GLU A 155 22.70 -29.97 36.85
N LEU A 156 22.43 -28.77 36.36
CA LEU A 156 22.25 -28.47 34.94
C LEU A 156 23.13 -27.30 34.52
N ASN A 157 23.87 -27.45 33.42
CA ASN A 157 24.61 -26.34 32.81
C ASN A 157 23.76 -25.68 31.72
N VAL A 158 23.71 -24.35 31.72
CA VAL A 158 23.02 -23.54 30.70
C VAL A 158 24.07 -22.63 30.03
N TYR A 159 24.07 -22.58 28.71
CA TYR A 159 24.94 -21.71 27.94
C TYR A 159 24.17 -20.97 26.84
N ASP A 160 24.72 -19.83 26.46
CA ASP A 160 24.22 -19.07 25.32
C ASP A 160 24.85 -19.62 24.04
N PRO A 161 24.07 -20.17 23.09
CA PRO A 161 24.62 -20.74 21.86
C PRO A 161 25.20 -19.69 20.90
N GLU A 162 24.84 -18.41 21.04
CA GLU A 162 25.37 -17.32 20.21
C GLU A 162 26.75 -16.85 20.70
N THR A 163 26.93 -16.75 22.00
CA THR A 163 28.19 -16.28 22.60
C THR A 163 29.11 -17.42 23.07
N GLY A 164 28.55 -18.61 23.29
CA GLY A 164 29.25 -19.75 23.92
C GLY A 164 29.48 -19.58 25.41
N GLU A 165 28.95 -18.53 26.03
CA GLU A 165 29.13 -18.23 27.45
C GLU A 165 28.25 -19.14 28.31
N LEU A 166 28.81 -19.74 29.37
CA LEU A 166 28.07 -20.47 30.39
C LEU A 166 27.48 -19.49 31.39
N PHE A 167 26.22 -19.71 31.73
CA PHE A 167 25.61 -18.99 32.84
C PHE A 167 26.19 -19.48 34.16
N ASP A 168 26.55 -18.55 35.07
CA ASP A 168 27.09 -18.86 36.37
C ASP A 168 25.99 -18.97 37.42
N PRO A 169 25.77 -20.14 38.05
CA PRO A 169 24.79 -20.32 39.12
C PRO A 169 24.98 -19.39 40.31
N GLU A 170 26.24 -18.97 40.61
CA GLU A 170 26.53 -18.06 41.73
C GLU A 170 25.87 -16.68 41.57
N GLU A 171 25.59 -16.24 40.33
CA GLU A 171 24.85 -15.01 40.08
C GLU A 171 23.34 -15.08 40.41
N PHE A 172 22.83 -16.28 40.71
CA PHE A 172 21.43 -16.57 41.01
C PHE A 172 21.22 -16.95 42.50
N THR A 173 22.08 -16.43 43.35
CA THR A 173 21.99 -16.60 44.81
C THR A 173 21.35 -15.38 45.50
N ASP A 174 20.89 -15.57 46.71
CA ASP A 174 20.39 -14.51 47.56
C ASP A 174 21.52 -13.76 48.27
N LYS A 175 21.21 -12.89 49.23
CA LYS A 175 22.22 -12.09 49.96
C LYS A 175 23.06 -12.93 50.93
N GLU A 176 22.55 -14.07 51.30
CA GLU A 176 23.16 -15.06 52.17
C GLU A 176 24.03 -16.07 51.39
N GLY A 177 23.97 -16.01 50.04
CA GLY A 177 24.73 -16.91 49.15
C GLY A 177 23.95 -18.21 48.83
N GLU A 178 22.70 -18.33 49.27
CA GLU A 178 21.89 -19.50 48.98
C GLU A 178 21.22 -19.45 47.63
N PRO A 179 21.08 -20.55 46.88
CA PRO A 179 20.43 -20.60 45.59
C PRO A 179 18.96 -20.11 45.65
N ILE A 180 18.60 -19.22 44.73
CA ILE A 180 17.22 -18.70 44.66
C ILE A 180 16.33 -19.72 43.94
N ALA A 181 15.86 -20.74 44.67
CA ALA A 181 14.90 -21.70 44.11
C ALA A 181 13.52 -21.08 43.86
N LEU A 182 12.86 -21.46 42.79
CA LEU A 182 11.53 -20.94 42.40
C LEU A 182 10.47 -22.05 42.40
N SER A 183 9.29 -21.70 42.87
CA SER A 183 8.13 -22.58 42.72
C SER A 183 7.55 -22.51 41.30
N GLU A 184 6.92 -23.59 40.85
CA GLU A 184 6.20 -23.63 39.56
C GLU A 184 5.21 -22.47 39.41
N THR A 185 4.48 -22.13 40.45
CA THR A 185 3.53 -21.01 40.47
C THR A 185 4.24 -19.69 40.21
N THR A 186 5.44 -19.50 40.78
CA THR A 186 6.25 -18.29 40.54
C THR A 186 6.68 -18.21 39.06
N VAL A 187 7.24 -19.29 38.52
CA VAL A 187 7.63 -19.38 37.12
C VAL A 187 6.45 -19.13 36.19
N ALA A 188 5.32 -19.81 36.42
CA ALA A 188 4.09 -19.62 35.65
C ALA A 188 3.59 -18.18 35.68
N ASN A 189 3.64 -17.50 36.82
CA ASN A 189 3.23 -16.10 36.96
C ASN A 189 4.12 -15.16 36.15
N TYR A 190 5.43 -15.39 36.14
CA TYR A 190 6.36 -14.59 35.33
C TYR A 190 6.21 -14.87 33.84
N LEU A 191 6.10 -16.13 33.43
CA LEU A 191 5.87 -16.50 32.03
C LEU A 191 4.53 -15.96 31.50
N ASN A 192 3.51 -15.86 32.35
CA ASN A 192 2.19 -15.32 31.99
C ASN A 192 2.01 -13.82 32.24
N ASN A 193 3.04 -13.14 32.74
CA ASN A 193 3.03 -11.68 32.80
C ASN A 193 2.69 -11.10 31.41
N PRO A 194 1.84 -10.05 31.27
CA PRO A 194 1.43 -9.51 29.99
C PRO A 194 2.58 -9.20 29.02
N LYS A 195 3.69 -8.65 29.52
CA LYS A 195 4.91 -8.39 28.73
C LYS A 195 5.55 -9.69 28.22
N ASN A 196 5.76 -10.64 29.11
CA ASN A 196 6.43 -11.91 28.81
C ASN A 196 5.57 -12.79 27.93
N ARG A 197 4.26 -12.75 28.11
CA ARG A 197 3.28 -13.43 27.26
C ARG A 197 3.35 -12.96 25.79
N ALA A 198 3.60 -11.67 25.56
CA ALA A 198 3.81 -11.17 24.20
C ALA A 198 5.15 -11.67 23.62
N LEU A 199 6.22 -11.73 24.43
CA LEU A 199 7.52 -12.28 24.01
C LEU A 199 7.42 -13.78 23.68
N ARG A 200 6.75 -14.56 24.54
CA ARG A 200 6.51 -16.00 24.30
C ARG A 200 5.71 -16.23 23.02
N SER A 201 4.67 -15.45 22.79
CA SER A 201 3.89 -15.54 21.56
C SER A 201 4.74 -15.24 20.33
N LYS A 202 5.66 -14.26 20.40
CA LYS A 202 6.59 -13.97 19.30
C LYS A 202 7.53 -15.13 19.00
N LEU A 203 7.96 -15.90 20.01
CA LEU A 203 8.87 -17.02 19.87
C LEU A 203 8.16 -18.33 19.47
N HIS A 204 7.01 -18.61 20.05
CA HIS A 204 6.34 -19.89 19.91
C HIS A 204 5.18 -19.92 18.92
N ASP A 205 4.49 -18.80 18.71
CA ASP A 205 3.33 -18.73 17.84
C ASP A 205 3.74 -18.38 16.40
N SER A 206 2.80 -18.57 15.49
CA SER A 206 3.00 -18.07 14.13
C SER A 206 3.07 -16.54 14.13
N ALA A 207 3.81 -15.97 13.17
CA ALA A 207 3.84 -14.51 12.97
C ALA A 207 2.42 -13.91 12.85
N TRP A 208 1.50 -14.66 12.27
CA TRP A 208 0.10 -14.27 12.15
C TRP A 208 -0.59 -14.17 13.52
N ASP A 209 -0.43 -15.18 14.41
CA ASP A 209 -1.03 -15.16 15.75
C ASP A 209 -0.45 -14.04 16.60
N PHE A 210 0.86 -13.85 16.58
CA PHE A 210 1.53 -12.74 17.27
C PHE A 210 1.02 -11.38 16.79
N ASN A 211 0.99 -11.16 15.47
CA ASN A 211 0.53 -9.90 14.89
C ASN A 211 -0.93 -9.60 15.23
N ASN A 212 -1.80 -10.62 15.26
CA ASN A 212 -3.22 -10.41 15.56
C ASN A 212 -3.53 -10.22 17.05
N ARG A 213 -2.74 -10.81 17.94
CA ARG A 213 -3.05 -10.82 19.39
C ARG A 213 -2.28 -9.77 20.19
N TYR A 214 -1.03 -9.50 19.81
CA TYR A 214 -0.11 -8.72 20.64
C TYR A 214 0.43 -7.45 19.97
N ARG A 215 0.60 -7.44 18.66
CA ARG A 215 1.15 -6.28 17.97
C ARG A 215 0.17 -5.11 17.99
N PRO A 216 0.58 -3.90 18.43
CA PRO A 216 -0.26 -2.71 18.38
C PRO A 216 -0.66 -2.36 16.95
N HIS A 217 -1.90 -1.91 16.78
CA HIS A 217 -2.48 -1.58 15.49
C HIS A 217 -2.59 -0.07 15.28
N HIS A 218 -2.35 0.38 14.06
CA HIS A 218 -2.65 1.75 13.69
C HIS A 218 -4.16 1.98 13.63
N LYS A 219 -4.66 3.02 14.29
CA LYS A 219 -6.04 3.47 14.14
C LYS A 219 -6.20 4.20 12.81
N ARG A 220 -6.85 3.57 11.83
CA ARG A 220 -7.06 4.12 10.49
C ARG A 220 -8.51 4.57 10.31
N LYS A 221 -8.68 5.68 9.59
CA LYS A 221 -9.95 6.15 9.07
C LYS A 221 -10.06 5.74 7.61
N ALA A 222 -11.21 5.19 7.21
CA ALA A 222 -11.47 4.89 5.80
C ALA A 222 -11.58 6.19 4.98
N PRO A 223 -11.19 6.20 3.70
CA PRO A 223 -11.47 7.31 2.81
C PRO A 223 -12.98 7.51 2.68
N VAL A 224 -13.40 8.73 2.38
CA VAL A 224 -14.81 9.09 2.17
C VAL A 224 -15.19 8.95 0.69
N TRP A 225 -14.23 9.23 -0.21
CA TRP A 225 -14.46 9.27 -1.63
C TRP A 225 -14.03 7.97 -2.32
N ALA A 226 -14.86 7.49 -3.22
CA ALA A 226 -14.56 6.34 -4.08
C ALA A 226 -13.36 6.64 -4.99
N PHE A 227 -12.61 5.61 -5.32
CA PHE A 227 -11.36 5.64 -6.08
C PHE A 227 -10.22 6.48 -5.47
N SER A 228 -10.40 7.01 -4.26
CA SER A 228 -9.26 7.56 -3.52
C SER A 228 -8.22 6.47 -3.21
N LYS A 229 -8.67 5.23 -3.02
CA LYS A 229 -7.80 4.08 -2.75
C LYS A 229 -8.44 2.77 -3.18
N ILE A 230 -7.69 2.01 -3.95
CA ILE A 230 -7.98 0.62 -4.32
C ILE A 230 -7.08 -0.31 -3.51
N SER A 231 -7.63 -1.36 -2.93
CA SER A 231 -6.90 -2.42 -2.26
C SER A 231 -7.04 -3.72 -3.05
N LEU A 232 -5.90 -4.28 -3.47
CA LEU A 232 -5.85 -5.47 -4.31
C LEU A 232 -5.39 -6.68 -3.50
N ASP A 233 -6.05 -7.82 -3.73
CA ASP A 233 -5.72 -9.07 -3.04
C ASP A 233 -6.07 -10.30 -3.86
N ASP A 234 -5.27 -11.35 -3.71
CA ASP A 234 -5.59 -12.65 -4.24
C ASP A 234 -6.27 -13.54 -3.20
N ARG A 235 -7.02 -14.50 -3.69
CA ARG A 235 -7.74 -15.43 -2.85
C ARG A 235 -8.01 -16.76 -3.56
N ASP A 236 -7.90 -17.86 -2.84
CA ASP A 236 -8.46 -19.13 -3.27
C ASP A 236 -9.97 -19.15 -3.03
N LEU A 237 -10.76 -19.49 -4.05
CA LEU A 237 -12.19 -19.69 -3.86
C LEU A 237 -12.44 -20.81 -2.85
N PRO A 238 -13.48 -20.68 -2.02
CA PRO A 238 -13.65 -21.59 -0.90
C PRO A 238 -13.85 -23.05 -1.29
N ARG A 239 -14.62 -23.35 -2.34
CA ARG A 239 -14.93 -24.71 -2.78
C ARG A 239 -13.87 -25.24 -3.77
N LYS A 240 -13.74 -26.55 -3.85
CA LYS A 240 -12.79 -27.22 -4.73
C LYS A 240 -13.45 -27.64 -6.04
N MET A 241 -12.66 -27.67 -7.09
CA MET A 241 -13.01 -28.33 -8.35
C MET A 241 -12.93 -29.87 -8.20
N ALA A 242 -13.43 -30.58 -9.20
CA ALA A 242 -13.41 -32.05 -9.24
C ALA A 242 -11.99 -32.65 -9.11
N ASP A 243 -10.97 -31.92 -9.59
CA ASP A 243 -9.55 -32.29 -9.49
C ASP A 243 -8.92 -32.05 -8.11
N GLY A 244 -9.70 -31.57 -7.13
CA GLY A 244 -9.24 -31.23 -5.79
C GLY A 244 -8.57 -29.85 -5.66
N ASN A 245 -8.33 -29.16 -6.77
CA ASN A 245 -7.73 -27.83 -6.78
C ASN A 245 -8.79 -26.75 -6.52
N ARG A 246 -8.32 -25.52 -6.23
CA ARG A 246 -9.17 -24.36 -6.04
C ARG A 246 -8.97 -23.35 -7.16
N VAL A 247 -10.04 -22.72 -7.57
CA VAL A 247 -9.96 -21.56 -8.47
C VAL A 247 -9.24 -20.43 -7.74
N LYS A 248 -8.25 -19.85 -8.40
CA LYS A 248 -7.54 -18.67 -7.95
C LYS A 248 -8.27 -17.44 -8.42
N ALA A 249 -8.58 -16.54 -7.51
CA ALA A 249 -9.22 -15.27 -7.81
C ALA A 249 -8.33 -14.11 -7.39
N TYR A 250 -8.42 -13.00 -8.09
CA TYR A 250 -7.80 -11.73 -7.72
C TYR A 250 -8.88 -10.65 -7.72
N TYR A 251 -8.88 -9.78 -6.72
CA TYR A 251 -9.89 -8.74 -6.58
C TYR A 251 -9.27 -7.37 -6.37
N ALA A 252 -9.91 -6.37 -6.96
CA ALA A 252 -9.71 -4.96 -6.68
C ALA A 252 -10.91 -4.42 -5.91
N TYR A 253 -10.69 -3.92 -4.71
CA TYR A 253 -11.73 -3.31 -3.87
C TYR A 253 -11.54 -1.81 -3.78
N ASP A 254 -12.57 -1.04 -4.08
CA ASP A 254 -12.61 0.36 -3.65
C ASP A 254 -12.76 0.44 -2.14
N VAL A 255 -11.86 1.16 -1.46
CA VAL A 255 -11.82 1.17 0.02
C VAL A 255 -12.93 2.01 0.63
N ALA A 256 -13.42 3.03 -0.05
CA ALA A 256 -14.48 3.90 0.44
C ALA A 256 -15.84 3.21 0.40
N SER A 257 -16.23 2.69 -0.76
CA SER A 257 -17.51 2.01 -0.96
C SER A 257 -17.50 0.56 -0.46
N GLY A 258 -16.33 -0.07 -0.44
CA GLY A 258 -16.15 -1.50 -0.21
C GLY A 258 -16.56 -2.37 -1.39
N CYS A 259 -16.86 -1.80 -2.57
CA CYS A 259 -17.19 -2.54 -3.78
C CYS A 259 -16.01 -3.32 -4.33
N VAL A 260 -16.29 -4.49 -4.89
CA VAL A 260 -15.41 -5.13 -5.87
C VAL A 260 -15.56 -4.38 -7.19
N VAL A 261 -14.48 -3.76 -7.64
CA VAL A 261 -14.43 -2.96 -8.88
C VAL A 261 -13.60 -3.62 -9.99
N GLY A 262 -12.90 -4.70 -9.67
CA GLY A 262 -12.18 -5.53 -10.61
C GLY A 262 -12.02 -6.93 -10.06
N TYR A 263 -12.06 -7.93 -10.94
CA TYR A 263 -11.84 -9.33 -10.58
C TYR A 263 -11.30 -10.13 -11.77
N ALA A 264 -10.58 -11.18 -11.45
CA ALA A 264 -10.11 -12.16 -12.42
C ALA A 264 -10.02 -13.54 -11.79
N TYR A 265 -10.06 -14.59 -12.64
CA TYR A 265 -10.00 -15.97 -12.20
C TYR A 265 -9.03 -16.76 -13.06
N ASN A 266 -8.32 -17.70 -12.43
CA ASN A 266 -7.44 -18.64 -13.13
C ASN A 266 -7.35 -19.95 -12.34
N ARG A 267 -6.88 -21.01 -12.97
CA ARG A 267 -6.53 -22.27 -12.30
C ARG A 267 -5.20 -22.16 -11.56
N LEU A 268 -4.30 -21.32 -12.06
CA LEU A 268 -2.97 -21.07 -11.51
C LEU A 268 -2.84 -19.64 -10.97
N LYS A 269 -2.01 -19.46 -9.97
CA LYS A 269 -1.69 -18.15 -9.40
C LYS A 269 -0.47 -17.58 -10.14
N THR A 270 -0.74 -16.85 -11.22
CA THR A 270 0.26 -16.23 -12.09
C THR A 270 0.19 -14.71 -12.05
N ALA A 271 1.20 -14.04 -12.56
CA ALA A 271 1.20 -12.58 -12.71
C ALA A 271 0.07 -12.08 -13.63
N ASP A 272 -0.32 -12.90 -14.62
CA ASP A 272 -1.43 -12.57 -15.53
C ASP A 272 -2.76 -12.42 -14.79
N LEU A 273 -2.98 -13.21 -13.74
CA LEU A 273 -4.19 -13.09 -12.90
C LEU A 273 -4.33 -11.68 -12.29
N PHE A 274 -3.22 -11.06 -11.89
CA PHE A 274 -3.21 -9.68 -11.41
C PHE A 274 -3.53 -8.71 -12.55
N ILE A 275 -2.88 -8.86 -13.72
CA ILE A 275 -3.10 -7.99 -14.87
C ILE A 275 -4.54 -8.09 -15.36
N ASP A 276 -5.12 -9.29 -15.42
CA ASP A 276 -6.52 -9.48 -15.83
C ASP A 276 -7.51 -8.84 -14.86
N CYS A 277 -7.21 -8.85 -13.56
CA CYS A 277 -8.00 -8.10 -12.57
C CYS A 277 -7.92 -6.58 -12.81
N VAL A 278 -6.73 -6.06 -13.10
CA VAL A 278 -6.53 -4.64 -13.42
C VAL A 278 -7.23 -4.29 -14.74
N ARG A 279 -7.13 -5.13 -15.76
CA ARG A 279 -7.88 -4.98 -17.04
C ARG A 279 -9.38 -4.89 -16.80
N ASN A 280 -9.93 -5.80 -16.01
CA ASN A 280 -11.35 -5.80 -15.68
C ASN A 280 -11.77 -4.52 -14.94
N MET A 281 -10.98 -4.07 -13.97
CA MET A 281 -11.22 -2.80 -13.27
C MET A 281 -11.21 -1.60 -14.23
N PHE A 282 -10.24 -1.49 -15.12
CA PHE A 282 -10.16 -0.36 -16.05
C PHE A 282 -11.22 -0.43 -17.16
N ARG A 283 -11.69 -1.63 -17.55
CA ARG A 283 -12.90 -1.75 -18.40
C ARG A 283 -14.14 -1.19 -17.73
N LEU A 284 -14.33 -1.48 -16.44
CA LEU A 284 -15.43 -0.91 -15.66
C LEU A 284 -15.31 0.63 -15.59
N ILE A 285 -14.11 1.14 -15.28
CA ILE A 285 -13.84 2.58 -15.21
C ILE A 285 -14.13 3.26 -16.54
N ASP A 286 -13.69 2.69 -17.66
CA ASP A 286 -13.92 3.21 -19.00
C ASP A 286 -15.40 3.21 -19.38
N HIS A 287 -16.08 2.08 -19.14
CA HIS A 287 -17.52 1.95 -19.40
C HIS A 287 -18.36 2.97 -18.63
N GLN A 288 -17.98 3.30 -17.41
CA GLN A 288 -18.67 4.27 -16.56
C GLN A 288 -18.21 5.71 -16.78
N GLY A 289 -17.17 5.94 -17.56
CA GLY A 289 -16.57 7.27 -17.76
C GLY A 289 -15.92 7.85 -16.49
N TRP A 290 -15.41 6.99 -15.60
CA TRP A 290 -14.76 7.41 -14.35
C TRP A 290 -13.28 7.72 -14.53
N ASN A 291 -12.72 8.41 -13.53
CA ASN A 291 -11.32 8.82 -13.50
C ASN A 291 -10.40 7.73 -12.93
N CYS A 292 -9.08 7.93 -13.08
CA CYS A 292 -8.06 7.01 -12.58
C CYS A 292 -8.02 7.00 -11.05
N PRO A 293 -7.98 5.83 -10.39
CA PRO A 293 -7.80 5.75 -8.95
C PRO A 293 -6.51 6.44 -8.48
N ALA A 294 -6.57 7.15 -7.33
CA ALA A 294 -5.43 7.89 -6.81
C ALA A 294 -4.35 6.99 -6.17
N GLU A 295 -4.76 5.96 -5.45
CA GLU A 295 -3.86 5.07 -4.70
C GLU A 295 -4.21 3.61 -4.95
N VAL A 296 -3.17 2.79 -5.12
CA VAL A 296 -3.30 1.34 -5.06
C VAL A 296 -2.51 0.76 -3.88
N GLU A 297 -3.09 -0.25 -3.23
CA GLU A 297 -2.49 -1.01 -2.15
C GLU A 297 -2.30 -2.46 -2.61
N VAL A 298 -1.04 -2.92 -2.64
CA VAL A 298 -0.63 -4.21 -3.20
C VAL A 298 0.37 -4.93 -2.28
N GLU A 299 0.50 -6.24 -2.46
CA GLU A 299 1.57 -7.05 -1.86
C GLU A 299 2.66 -7.38 -2.88
N HIS A 300 3.86 -7.67 -2.37
CA HIS A 300 5.02 -7.97 -3.19
C HIS A 300 4.91 -9.27 -4.01
N HIS A 301 4.07 -10.22 -3.63
CA HIS A 301 4.14 -11.60 -4.10
C HIS A 301 3.99 -11.79 -5.64
N LEU A 302 2.90 -11.29 -6.25
CA LEU A 302 2.65 -11.45 -7.70
C LEU A 302 3.00 -10.21 -8.53
N VAL A 303 3.26 -9.10 -7.86
CA VAL A 303 3.24 -7.76 -8.45
C VAL A 303 4.63 -7.17 -8.62
N ASN A 304 5.69 -7.84 -8.10
CA ASN A 304 7.06 -7.34 -8.16
C ASN A 304 7.54 -7.02 -9.58
N ASN A 305 7.14 -7.83 -10.56
CA ASN A 305 7.52 -7.61 -11.97
C ASN A 305 6.99 -6.29 -12.53
N PHE A 306 5.96 -5.71 -11.91
CA PHE A 306 5.32 -4.47 -12.33
C PHE A 306 5.75 -3.25 -11.49
N ALA A 307 6.64 -3.45 -10.51
CA ALA A 307 7.08 -2.40 -9.57
C ALA A 307 7.80 -1.24 -10.25
N ALA A 308 8.52 -1.49 -11.33
CA ALA A 308 9.22 -0.46 -12.10
C ALA A 308 8.32 0.28 -13.12
N GLY A 309 7.12 -0.23 -13.40
CA GLY A 309 6.18 0.27 -14.40
C GLY A 309 4.80 0.59 -13.81
N LEU A 310 3.84 -0.30 -14.04
CA LEU A 310 2.42 -0.11 -13.65
C LEU A 310 2.25 0.28 -12.17
N ILE A 311 3.02 -0.35 -11.27
CA ILE A 311 2.94 -0.16 -9.81
C ILE A 311 4.07 0.76 -9.29
N ARG A 312 4.60 1.61 -10.16
CA ARG A 312 5.48 2.70 -9.76
C ARG A 312 4.63 3.94 -9.46
N ALA A 313 4.76 4.49 -8.25
CA ALA A 313 4.08 5.73 -7.88
C ALA A 313 4.39 6.87 -8.87
N GLY A 314 3.36 7.59 -9.27
CA GLY A 314 3.45 8.70 -10.24
C GLY A 314 3.51 8.25 -11.71
N VAL A 315 3.39 6.96 -12.03
CA VAL A 315 3.27 6.47 -13.42
C VAL A 315 1.79 6.36 -13.79
N VAL A 316 1.10 5.30 -13.43
CA VAL A 316 -0.35 5.17 -13.66
C VAL A 316 -1.11 5.69 -12.43
N PHE A 317 -0.71 5.25 -11.25
CA PHE A 317 -1.31 5.66 -10.00
C PHE A 317 -0.43 6.72 -9.32
N PRO A 318 -0.99 7.87 -8.90
CA PRO A 318 -0.25 8.89 -8.14
C PRO A 318 0.44 8.31 -6.90
N PHE A 319 -0.25 7.41 -6.19
CA PHE A 319 0.25 6.80 -4.97
C PHE A 319 0.20 5.27 -5.04
N VAL A 320 1.25 4.63 -4.53
CA VAL A 320 1.32 3.17 -4.41
C VAL A 320 1.75 2.81 -2.99
N ARG A 321 0.98 1.95 -2.35
CA ARG A 321 1.31 1.43 -1.03
C ARG A 321 1.63 -0.06 -1.11
N TRP A 322 2.86 -0.38 -0.77
CA TRP A 322 3.31 -1.75 -0.62
C TRP A 322 3.02 -2.25 0.80
N CYS A 323 2.36 -3.40 0.89
CA CYS A 323 2.07 -4.07 2.16
C CYS A 323 3.04 -5.23 2.38
N ASN A 324 3.48 -5.40 3.63
CA ASN A 324 4.34 -6.52 3.99
C ASN A 324 3.54 -7.82 4.01
N PRO A 325 4.08 -8.93 3.46
CA PRO A 325 3.46 -10.23 3.54
C PRO A 325 3.21 -10.67 4.98
N GLY A 326 2.07 -11.30 5.24
CA GLY A 326 1.71 -11.82 6.57
C GLY A 326 1.23 -10.79 7.59
N ASN A 327 1.11 -9.52 7.22
CA ASN A 327 0.48 -8.49 8.04
C ASN A 327 -0.96 -8.23 7.59
N SER A 328 -1.86 -9.12 8.00
CA SER A 328 -3.29 -9.06 7.65
C SER A 328 -4.00 -7.74 8.05
N GLN A 329 -3.34 -6.93 8.86
CA GLN A 329 -3.90 -5.67 9.35
C GLN A 329 -3.55 -4.47 8.48
N GLU A 330 -2.57 -4.60 7.60
CA GLU A 330 -2.19 -3.53 6.68
C GLU A 330 -3.12 -3.44 5.49
N LYS A 331 -3.64 -4.58 5.01
CA LYS A 331 -4.39 -4.69 3.77
C LYS A 331 -5.91 -4.67 4.01
N ARG A 332 -6.60 -3.77 3.33
CA ARG A 332 -8.06 -3.65 3.45
C ARG A 332 -8.80 -4.76 2.70
N ALA A 333 -8.27 -5.23 1.60
CA ALA A 333 -8.89 -6.28 0.79
C ALA A 333 -9.15 -7.58 1.58
N GLU A 334 -8.25 -7.99 2.49
CA GLU A 334 -8.47 -9.16 3.36
C GLU A 334 -9.74 -9.02 4.21
N HIS A 335 -10.00 -7.82 4.74
CA HIS A 335 -11.21 -7.55 5.49
C HIS A 335 -12.45 -7.67 4.60
N PHE A 336 -12.42 -7.11 3.40
CA PHE A 336 -13.53 -7.20 2.44
C PHE A 336 -13.77 -8.63 1.97
N ASN A 337 -12.72 -9.39 1.68
CA ASN A 337 -12.79 -10.81 1.39
C ASN A 337 -13.50 -11.59 2.51
N ARG A 338 -13.16 -11.30 3.78
CA ARG A 338 -13.82 -11.92 4.92
C ARG A 338 -15.30 -11.54 5.01
N VAL A 339 -15.64 -10.27 4.80
CA VAL A 339 -17.03 -9.79 4.84
C VAL A 339 -17.85 -10.40 3.71
N LYS A 340 -17.31 -10.47 2.47
CA LYS A 340 -17.95 -11.13 1.33
C LYS A 340 -18.20 -12.61 1.63
N LYS A 341 -17.18 -13.32 2.13
CA LYS A 341 -17.26 -14.74 2.47
C LYS A 341 -18.36 -15.06 3.50
N TYR A 342 -18.36 -14.38 4.62
CA TYR A 342 -19.28 -14.67 5.70
C TYR A 342 -20.66 -14.02 5.54
N GLY A 343 -20.74 -12.94 4.80
CA GLY A 343 -21.98 -12.22 4.55
C GLY A 343 -22.80 -12.81 3.41
N VAL A 344 -22.18 -13.00 2.24
CA VAL A 344 -22.86 -13.42 1.02
C VAL A 344 -22.60 -14.88 0.69
N GLU A 345 -21.35 -15.27 0.48
CA GLU A 345 -20.99 -16.61 0.02
C GLU A 345 -21.50 -17.71 0.95
N LYS A 346 -21.39 -17.51 2.28
CA LYS A 346 -21.91 -18.46 3.26
C LYS A 346 -23.41 -18.70 3.13
N ARG A 347 -24.17 -17.72 2.66
CA ARG A 347 -25.63 -17.84 2.50
C ARG A 347 -26.03 -18.48 1.20
N SER A 348 -25.31 -18.17 0.13
CA SER A 348 -25.64 -18.57 -1.24
C SER A 348 -24.93 -19.81 -1.72
N GLN A 349 -23.87 -20.26 -1.04
CA GLN A 349 -23.04 -21.37 -1.47
C GLN A 349 -22.92 -22.43 -0.35
N VAL A 350 -23.21 -23.67 -0.69
CA VAL A 350 -23.10 -24.81 0.22
C VAL A 350 -21.63 -25.09 0.56
N GLY A 351 -21.37 -25.56 1.77
CA GLY A 351 -20.04 -25.96 2.23
C GLY A 351 -19.16 -24.82 2.75
N ILE A 352 -19.60 -23.57 2.68
CA ILE A 352 -18.82 -22.44 3.19
C ILE A 352 -19.16 -22.17 4.65
N GLY A 353 -18.19 -22.36 5.55
CA GLY A 353 -18.37 -22.19 6.99
C GLY A 353 -17.18 -21.54 7.70
N ARG A 354 -17.31 -21.45 9.05
CA ARG A 354 -16.32 -20.80 9.92
C ARG A 354 -14.92 -21.43 9.82
N TRP A 355 -14.86 -22.74 9.66
CA TRP A 355 -13.62 -23.53 9.66
C TRP A 355 -13.01 -23.73 8.28
N TYR A 356 -13.57 -23.08 7.32
CA TYR A 356 -13.16 -23.18 5.96
C TYR A 356 -11.85 -22.42 5.77
N ALA A 357 -10.79 -22.98 5.62
CA ALA A 357 -9.63 -22.40 5.00
C ALA A 357 -8.24 -22.89 5.45
N ARG A 358 -7.99 -23.21 6.71
CA ARG A 358 -6.62 -23.50 7.12
C ARG A 358 -6.30 -24.98 7.32
N LEU A 359 -7.23 -25.72 7.90
CA LEU A 359 -7.01 -27.14 8.21
C LEU A 359 -8.12 -27.97 7.57
N GLU A 360 -7.76 -28.91 6.72
CA GLU A 360 -8.74 -29.78 6.05
C GLU A 360 -9.59 -30.58 7.04
N ALA A 361 -9.02 -30.97 8.17
CA ALA A 361 -9.73 -31.67 9.23
C ALA A 361 -10.91 -30.89 9.84
N ASN A 362 -10.89 -29.57 9.74
CA ASN A 362 -11.89 -28.68 10.34
C ASN A 362 -12.86 -28.11 9.31
N ARG A 363 -12.90 -28.65 8.09
CA ARG A 363 -13.84 -28.21 7.06
C ARG A 363 -15.23 -28.75 7.34
N PRO A 364 -16.29 -27.98 7.08
CA PRO A 364 -17.63 -28.52 7.02
C PRO A 364 -17.67 -29.62 5.96
N LYS A 365 -18.44 -30.67 6.20
CA LYS A 365 -18.67 -31.71 5.20
C LYS A 365 -19.23 -31.06 3.95
N GLU A 366 -18.67 -31.41 2.82
CA GLU A 366 -19.18 -30.95 1.51
C GLU A 366 -20.56 -31.56 1.27
N GLU A 367 -21.32 -30.93 0.38
CA GLU A 367 -22.61 -31.48 -0.04
C GLU A 367 -22.41 -32.88 -0.63
N LYS A 368 -23.20 -33.83 -0.17
CA LYS A 368 -23.17 -35.20 -0.68
C LYS A 368 -24.33 -35.40 -1.64
N VAL A 369 -24.01 -35.84 -2.82
CA VAL A 369 -24.99 -36.23 -3.83
C VAL A 369 -25.12 -37.75 -3.81
N TYR A 370 -26.34 -38.27 -3.78
CA TYR A 370 -26.61 -39.69 -3.84
C TYR A 370 -26.30 -40.23 -5.25
N ASP A 371 -25.42 -41.21 -5.32
CA ASP A 371 -25.08 -41.91 -6.54
C ASP A 371 -25.92 -43.19 -6.63
N GLU A 372 -26.95 -43.17 -7.46
CA GLU A 372 -27.90 -44.28 -7.64
C GLU A 372 -27.23 -45.54 -8.19
N PHE A 373 -26.17 -45.41 -9.00
CA PHE A 373 -25.47 -46.55 -9.61
C PHE A 373 -24.66 -47.34 -8.61
N ASN A 374 -24.05 -46.67 -7.63
CA ASN A 374 -23.19 -47.30 -6.63
C ASN A 374 -23.82 -47.41 -5.26
N ASN A 375 -25.07 -46.97 -5.09
CA ASN A 375 -25.79 -46.92 -3.81
C ASN A 375 -24.98 -46.24 -2.70
N THR A 376 -24.24 -45.18 -3.04
CA THR A 376 -23.35 -44.43 -2.15
C THR A 376 -23.55 -42.93 -2.31
N TYR A 377 -23.06 -42.18 -1.30
CA TYR A 377 -23.03 -40.73 -1.39
C TYR A 377 -21.66 -40.28 -1.85
N LYS A 378 -21.60 -39.53 -2.93
CA LYS A 378 -20.39 -38.85 -3.43
C LYS A 378 -20.41 -37.39 -2.99
N GLU A 379 -19.24 -36.84 -2.75
CA GLU A 379 -19.11 -35.39 -2.55
C GLU A 379 -19.49 -34.65 -3.84
N ALA A 380 -20.22 -33.54 -3.69
CA ALA A 380 -20.54 -32.67 -4.83
C ALA A 380 -19.26 -32.14 -5.46
N THR A 381 -19.14 -32.28 -6.76
CA THR A 381 -18.02 -31.76 -7.52
C THR A 381 -18.46 -30.56 -8.35
N TYR A 382 -17.61 -29.57 -8.46
CA TYR A 382 -17.89 -28.32 -9.18
C TYR A 382 -16.92 -28.16 -10.34
N THR A 383 -17.42 -27.61 -11.46
CA THR A 383 -16.54 -27.18 -12.54
C THR A 383 -15.93 -25.81 -12.25
N TYR A 384 -14.90 -25.46 -13.00
CA TYR A 384 -14.29 -24.13 -12.94
C TYR A 384 -15.33 -23.03 -13.21
N GLU A 385 -16.11 -23.22 -14.28
CA GLU A 385 -17.12 -22.27 -14.75
C GLU A 385 -18.24 -22.07 -13.72
N GLN A 386 -18.69 -23.14 -13.07
CA GLN A 386 -19.68 -23.06 -11.99
C GLN A 386 -19.17 -22.24 -10.81
N LEU A 387 -17.93 -22.50 -10.38
CA LEU A 387 -17.35 -21.77 -9.24
C LEU A 387 -17.14 -20.29 -9.55
N VAL A 388 -16.72 -19.96 -10.77
CA VAL A 388 -16.57 -18.59 -11.25
C VAL A 388 -17.94 -17.90 -11.33
N ALA A 389 -18.94 -18.54 -11.93
CA ALA A 389 -20.29 -17.97 -12.03
C ALA A 389 -20.93 -17.73 -10.65
N ASP A 390 -20.71 -18.64 -9.70
CA ASP A 390 -21.19 -18.49 -8.33
C ASP A 390 -20.50 -17.31 -7.61
N ASP A 391 -19.22 -17.11 -7.84
CA ASP A 391 -18.50 -16.00 -7.23
C ASP A 391 -18.88 -14.65 -7.87
N ILE A 392 -19.08 -14.58 -9.18
CA ILE A 392 -19.61 -13.38 -9.86
C ILE A 392 -20.98 -13.00 -9.30
N ARG A 393 -21.90 -13.97 -9.11
CA ARG A 393 -23.18 -13.71 -8.46
C ARG A 393 -23.01 -13.17 -7.04
N ALA A 394 -22.07 -13.75 -6.28
CA ALA A 394 -21.76 -13.28 -4.95
C ALA A 394 -21.18 -11.86 -4.94
N ILE A 395 -20.37 -11.49 -5.93
CA ILE A 395 -19.87 -10.12 -6.11
C ILE A 395 -21.04 -9.15 -6.37
N HIS A 396 -21.97 -9.50 -7.27
CA HIS A 396 -23.13 -8.66 -7.54
C HIS A 396 -24.02 -8.47 -6.30
N GLU A 397 -24.31 -9.55 -5.56
CA GLU A 397 -25.07 -9.46 -4.31
C GLU A 397 -24.33 -8.61 -3.26
N TYR A 398 -23.01 -8.80 -3.14
CA TYR A 398 -22.17 -8.06 -2.22
C TYR A 398 -22.12 -6.56 -2.54
N ASN A 399 -21.95 -6.19 -3.80
CA ASN A 399 -21.91 -4.80 -4.24
C ASN A 399 -23.25 -4.09 -4.04
N ASN A 400 -24.37 -4.80 -4.24
CA ASN A 400 -25.71 -4.27 -4.06
C ASN A 400 -26.24 -4.34 -2.61
N ALA A 401 -25.48 -4.92 -1.69
CA ALA A 401 -25.84 -4.90 -0.28
C ALA A 401 -25.58 -3.51 0.34
N LEU A 402 -26.36 -3.15 1.36
CA LEU A 402 -26.22 -1.88 2.07
C LEU A 402 -24.78 -1.65 2.53
N HIS A 403 -24.30 -0.42 2.38
CA HIS A 403 -23.00 -0.03 2.87
C HIS A 403 -22.90 -0.17 4.40
N PRO A 404 -21.84 -0.74 4.98
CA PRO A 404 -21.77 -1.00 6.42
C PRO A 404 -21.81 0.28 7.29
N ASN A 405 -21.36 1.40 6.76
CA ASN A 405 -21.42 2.70 7.45
C ASN A 405 -22.67 3.49 7.07
N GLN A 406 -23.83 3.07 7.59
CA GLN A 406 -25.11 3.75 7.36
C GLN A 406 -25.21 5.12 8.04
N LYS A 407 -24.27 5.49 8.92
CA LYS A 407 -24.20 6.84 9.48
C LYS A 407 -23.68 7.84 8.45
N LEU A 408 -22.74 7.42 7.61
CA LEU A 408 -22.14 8.27 6.58
C LEU A 408 -22.93 8.19 5.27
N TYR A 409 -23.47 7.01 4.95
CA TYR A 409 -24.18 6.70 3.69
C TYR A 409 -25.56 6.10 3.96
N PRO A 410 -26.50 6.89 4.52
CA PRO A 410 -27.80 6.36 4.94
C PRO A 410 -28.63 5.86 3.75
N GLY A 411 -29.09 4.62 3.83
CA GLY A 411 -29.92 3.96 2.83
C GLY A 411 -29.20 3.54 1.54
N LEU A 412 -27.89 3.83 1.40
CA LEU A 412 -27.16 3.54 0.17
C LEU A 412 -26.50 2.14 0.22
N THR A 413 -26.54 1.46 -0.92
CA THR A 413 -25.75 0.26 -1.18
C THR A 413 -24.29 0.61 -1.42
N ARG A 414 -23.39 -0.39 -1.40
CA ARG A 414 -21.98 -0.18 -1.76
C ARG A 414 -21.84 0.37 -3.17
N TRP A 415 -22.60 -0.17 -4.11
CA TRP A 415 -22.60 0.28 -5.51
C TRP A 415 -23.05 1.73 -5.65
N GLU A 416 -24.14 2.12 -4.97
CA GLU A 416 -24.59 3.51 -4.99
C GLU A 416 -23.59 4.48 -4.37
N VAL A 417 -22.87 4.04 -3.31
CA VAL A 417 -21.76 4.84 -2.74
C VAL A 417 -20.64 4.97 -3.77
N LEU A 418 -20.26 3.88 -4.44
CA LEU A 418 -19.27 3.92 -5.52
C LEU A 418 -19.63 4.93 -6.60
N CYS A 419 -20.88 4.91 -7.08
CA CYS A 419 -21.33 5.80 -8.16
C CYS A 419 -21.46 7.26 -7.73
N ARG A 420 -21.98 7.53 -6.52
CA ARG A 420 -22.33 8.89 -6.10
C ARG A 420 -21.21 9.65 -5.41
N TYR A 421 -20.25 8.94 -4.81
CA TYR A 421 -19.18 9.54 -4.01
C TYR A 421 -17.81 9.40 -4.70
N GLN A 422 -17.78 9.62 -6.02
CA GLN A 422 -16.52 9.67 -6.76
C GLN A 422 -15.64 10.81 -6.25
N ASN A 423 -14.34 10.56 -6.13
CA ASN A 423 -13.40 11.61 -5.72
C ASN A 423 -13.30 12.66 -6.85
N PRO A 424 -13.65 13.93 -6.57
CA PRO A 424 -13.66 14.97 -7.62
C PRO A 424 -12.25 15.38 -8.09
N ASP A 425 -11.21 15.07 -7.31
CA ASP A 425 -9.83 15.49 -7.58
C ASP A 425 -9.03 14.44 -8.40
N LEU A 426 -9.69 13.39 -8.90
CA LEU A 426 -9.02 12.37 -9.70
C LEU A 426 -8.73 12.85 -11.11
N ALA A 427 -7.53 12.53 -11.59
CA ALA A 427 -7.15 12.77 -12.98
C ALA A 427 -7.82 11.78 -13.94
N PRO A 428 -8.09 12.16 -15.19
CA PRO A 428 -8.51 11.23 -16.23
C PRO A 428 -7.51 10.08 -16.41
N VAL A 429 -7.99 8.95 -16.91
CA VAL A 429 -7.12 7.81 -17.23
C VAL A 429 -6.28 8.14 -18.45
N ASP A 430 -4.96 8.12 -18.31
CA ASP A 430 -4.05 8.13 -19.47
C ASP A 430 -4.00 6.72 -20.09
N LYS A 431 -4.92 6.46 -21.01
CA LYS A 431 -5.03 5.16 -21.68
C LYS A 431 -3.79 4.83 -22.50
N ALA A 432 -3.13 5.83 -23.09
CA ALA A 432 -1.93 5.61 -23.87
C ALA A 432 -0.81 5.02 -23.00
N LEU A 433 -0.57 5.61 -21.83
CA LEU A 433 0.40 5.10 -20.89
C LEU A 433 -0.06 3.77 -20.26
N LEU A 434 -1.31 3.67 -19.85
CA LEU A 434 -1.87 2.50 -19.16
C LEU A 434 -1.77 1.23 -20.01
N TYR A 435 -2.13 1.32 -21.31
CA TYR A 435 -2.20 0.14 -22.17
C TYR A 435 -0.82 -0.43 -22.54
N ARG A 436 0.26 0.32 -22.34
CA ARG A 436 1.62 -0.25 -22.39
C ARG A 436 1.89 -1.28 -21.31
N PHE A 437 1.16 -1.23 -20.20
CA PHE A 437 1.35 -2.15 -19.07
C PHE A 437 0.31 -3.26 -19.00
N ILE A 438 -0.94 -2.95 -19.36
CA ILE A 438 -2.04 -3.92 -19.24
C ILE A 438 -2.62 -4.35 -20.58
N GLY A 439 -2.31 -3.61 -21.65
CA GLY A 439 -2.82 -3.91 -22.99
C GLY A 439 -2.15 -5.11 -23.64
N GLU A 440 -2.65 -5.42 -24.83
CA GLU A 440 -2.00 -6.31 -25.77
C GLU A 440 -1.09 -5.50 -26.69
N GLU A 441 0.00 -6.07 -27.16
CA GLU A 441 0.96 -5.45 -28.05
C GLU A 441 0.97 -6.16 -29.40
N VAL A 442 0.88 -5.38 -30.48
CA VAL A 442 1.09 -5.88 -31.84
C VAL A 442 2.10 -4.98 -32.54
N ARG A 443 3.14 -5.57 -33.10
CA ARG A 443 4.06 -4.87 -34.01
C ARG A 443 3.45 -4.83 -35.40
N THR A 444 3.28 -3.62 -35.92
CA THR A 444 2.68 -3.36 -37.22
C THR A 444 3.43 -2.24 -37.94
N SER A 445 2.99 -1.81 -39.09
CA SER A 445 3.57 -0.68 -39.81
C SER A 445 2.51 0.28 -40.28
N ILE A 446 2.87 1.56 -40.33
CA ILE A 446 2.02 2.59 -40.93
C ILE A 446 2.00 2.38 -42.45
N ARG A 447 0.81 2.26 -43.03
CA ARG A 447 0.55 2.03 -44.46
C ARG A 447 -0.14 3.21 -45.10
N ARG A 448 0.19 3.45 -46.35
CA ARG A 448 -0.38 4.53 -47.17
C ARG A 448 -0.45 5.86 -46.43
N SER A 449 0.52 6.13 -45.55
CA SER A 449 0.57 7.35 -44.74
C SER A 449 -0.70 7.64 -43.94
N LYS A 450 -1.53 6.65 -43.68
CA LYS A 450 -2.87 6.81 -43.10
C LYS A 450 -3.15 5.89 -41.92
N TYR A 451 -2.80 4.63 -41.99
CA TYR A 451 -3.30 3.64 -41.02
C TYR A 451 -2.27 2.58 -40.64
N CYS A 452 -2.47 2.00 -39.48
CA CYS A 452 -1.88 0.72 -39.09
C CYS A 452 -2.95 -0.37 -39.04
N ARG A 453 -2.53 -1.65 -39.19
CA ARG A 453 -3.45 -2.79 -39.15
C ARG A 453 -3.23 -3.62 -37.90
N VAL A 454 -4.31 -3.85 -37.15
CA VAL A 454 -4.33 -4.71 -35.96
C VAL A 454 -5.52 -5.65 -36.10
N HIS A 455 -5.31 -6.97 -35.94
CA HIS A 455 -6.34 -8.01 -36.08
C HIS A 455 -7.21 -7.88 -37.34
N TYR A 456 -6.55 -7.64 -38.49
CA TYR A 456 -7.20 -7.46 -39.80
C TYR A 456 -8.06 -6.18 -39.95
N GLU A 457 -8.14 -5.34 -38.91
CA GLU A 457 -8.83 -4.06 -38.95
C GLU A 457 -7.83 -2.91 -39.11
N ASP A 458 -8.25 -1.88 -39.82
CA ASP A 458 -7.41 -0.70 -40.10
C ASP A 458 -7.75 0.45 -39.13
N TYR A 459 -6.71 1.04 -38.54
CA TYR A 459 -6.81 2.14 -37.57
C TYR A 459 -6.09 3.37 -38.10
N ALA A 460 -6.85 4.45 -38.33
CA ALA A 460 -6.35 5.67 -38.90
C ALA A 460 -5.55 6.52 -37.91
N LEU A 461 -4.46 7.09 -38.40
CA LEU A 461 -3.80 8.21 -37.73
C LEU A 461 -4.76 9.40 -37.64
N PRO A 462 -4.78 10.17 -36.54
CA PRO A 462 -5.67 11.34 -36.42
C PRO A 462 -5.28 12.51 -37.38
N SER A 463 -4.05 12.55 -37.84
CA SER A 463 -3.58 13.55 -38.79
C SER A 463 -2.43 13.00 -39.64
N PRO A 464 -2.36 13.33 -40.96
CA PRO A 464 -1.25 12.93 -41.81
C PRO A 464 0.11 13.55 -41.40
N GLU A 465 0.12 14.68 -40.71
CA GLU A 465 1.35 15.33 -40.23
C GLU A 465 2.15 14.47 -39.24
N LEU A 466 1.49 13.50 -38.58
CA LEU A 466 2.13 12.60 -37.64
C LEU A 466 3.14 11.63 -38.26
N ILE A 467 3.07 11.44 -39.57
CA ILE A 467 4.08 10.67 -40.32
C ILE A 467 5.48 11.27 -40.15
N GLY A 468 5.56 12.59 -40.08
CA GLY A 468 6.81 13.30 -39.84
C GLY A 468 7.45 13.07 -38.47
N ARG A 469 6.73 12.42 -37.56
CA ARG A 469 7.26 12.00 -36.25
C ARG A 469 7.92 10.63 -36.26
N LEU A 470 7.71 9.86 -37.31
CA LEU A 470 8.33 8.54 -37.45
C LEU A 470 9.82 8.66 -37.69
N ALA A 471 10.58 7.68 -37.24
CA ALA A 471 12.01 7.61 -37.49
C ALA A 471 12.29 7.46 -39.02
N PRO A 472 13.38 8.04 -39.54
CA PRO A 472 13.72 7.90 -40.94
C PRO A 472 13.84 6.41 -41.38
N ASN A 473 13.22 6.10 -42.52
CA ASN A 473 13.20 4.74 -43.08
C ASN A 473 12.58 3.64 -42.23
N ASP A 474 11.87 4.00 -41.15
CA ASP A 474 11.19 3.04 -40.27
C ASP A 474 9.71 3.42 -40.11
N TYR A 475 8.84 2.60 -40.70
CA TYR A 475 7.38 2.70 -40.56
C TYR A 475 6.81 1.73 -39.55
N THR A 476 7.69 0.97 -38.87
CA THR A 476 7.29 -0.03 -37.86
C THR A 476 6.90 0.69 -36.58
N VAL A 477 5.78 0.30 -36.03
CA VAL A 477 5.24 0.84 -34.79
C VAL A 477 4.74 -0.29 -33.88
N GLU A 478 4.74 -0.02 -32.60
CA GLU A 478 4.14 -0.87 -31.55
C GLU A 478 2.74 -0.33 -31.26
N ALA A 479 1.72 -1.14 -31.51
CA ALA A 479 0.33 -0.78 -31.24
C ALA A 479 -0.13 -1.48 -29.94
N TYR A 480 -0.52 -0.67 -28.95
CA TYR A 480 -1.06 -1.14 -27.67
C TYR A 480 -2.57 -0.89 -27.63
N TYR A 481 -3.33 -1.87 -27.18
CA TYR A 481 -4.79 -1.80 -27.10
C TYR A 481 -5.34 -2.72 -26.00
N LEU A 482 -6.55 -2.46 -25.58
CA LEU A 482 -7.28 -3.32 -24.65
C LEU A 482 -8.65 -3.64 -25.26
N PRO A 483 -8.93 -4.91 -25.63
CA PRO A 483 -10.26 -5.30 -26.12
C PRO A 483 -11.32 -5.07 -25.04
N ASP A 484 -12.53 -4.66 -25.46
CA ASP A 484 -13.69 -4.63 -24.61
C ASP A 484 -14.16 -6.05 -24.21
N GLU A 485 -15.25 -6.17 -23.46
CA GLU A 485 -15.82 -7.47 -23.06
C GLU A 485 -16.32 -8.29 -24.23
N GLN A 486 -16.65 -7.68 -25.36
CA GLN A 486 -17.08 -8.32 -26.60
C GLN A 486 -15.91 -8.64 -27.54
N GLY A 487 -14.68 -8.24 -27.18
CA GLY A 487 -13.49 -8.43 -28.00
C GLY A 487 -13.27 -7.36 -29.05
N ASN A 488 -14.06 -6.27 -29.06
CA ASN A 488 -13.85 -5.16 -29.99
C ASN A 488 -12.69 -4.27 -29.51
N VAL A 489 -11.96 -3.72 -30.48
CA VAL A 489 -10.89 -2.77 -30.25
C VAL A 489 -11.28 -1.43 -30.90
N PRO A 490 -11.82 -0.47 -30.13
CA PRO A 490 -12.27 0.80 -30.70
C PRO A 490 -11.10 1.72 -31.10
N GLU A 491 -10.01 1.66 -30.39
CA GLU A 491 -8.83 2.49 -30.58
C GLU A 491 -7.54 1.75 -30.23
N VAL A 492 -6.44 2.16 -30.87
CA VAL A 492 -5.09 1.65 -30.59
C VAL A 492 -4.13 2.81 -30.35
N TYR A 493 -3.17 2.60 -29.47
CA TYR A 493 -2.14 3.58 -29.10
C TYR A 493 -0.82 3.17 -29.70
N ILE A 494 -0.31 3.96 -30.64
CA ILE A 494 0.91 3.62 -31.35
C ILE A 494 2.13 4.31 -30.76
N TYR A 495 3.19 3.55 -30.66
CA TYR A 495 4.50 3.96 -30.18
C TYR A 495 5.58 3.59 -31.19
N GLN A 496 6.66 4.33 -31.18
CA GLN A 496 7.88 3.99 -31.90
C GLN A 496 9.07 4.28 -31.01
N HIS A 497 9.96 3.31 -30.82
CA HIS A 497 11.13 3.43 -29.93
C HIS A 497 10.80 3.94 -28.53
N GLY A 498 9.65 3.51 -28.00
CA GLY A 498 9.17 3.92 -26.68
C GLY A 498 8.52 5.30 -26.60
N ALA A 499 8.50 6.08 -27.69
CA ALA A 499 7.83 7.37 -27.76
C ALA A 499 6.39 7.21 -28.27
N TYR A 500 5.44 7.86 -27.60
CA TYR A 500 4.04 7.91 -28.04
C TYR A 500 3.92 8.73 -29.32
N ILE A 501 3.29 8.17 -30.34
CA ILE A 501 3.03 8.82 -31.64
C ILE A 501 1.61 9.35 -31.70
N ALA A 502 0.62 8.46 -31.57
CA ALA A 502 -0.79 8.83 -31.70
C ALA A 502 -1.75 7.78 -31.13
N THR A 503 -2.99 8.20 -30.90
CA THR A 503 -4.15 7.33 -30.76
C THR A 503 -4.84 7.18 -32.09
N CYS A 504 -4.92 5.96 -32.60
CA CYS A 504 -5.56 5.63 -33.87
C CYS A 504 -6.94 5.03 -33.62
N ARG A 505 -7.94 5.48 -34.37
CA ARG A 505 -9.29 4.96 -34.31
C ARG A 505 -9.57 4.03 -35.47
N ARG A 506 -10.44 3.07 -35.25
CA ARG A 506 -10.86 2.11 -36.28
C ARG A 506 -11.47 2.87 -37.45
N ILE A 507 -11.09 2.49 -38.67
CA ILE A 507 -11.67 3.02 -39.90
C ILE A 507 -12.98 2.25 -40.15
N GLU A 508 -14.10 2.97 -40.16
CA GLU A 508 -15.36 2.38 -40.58
C GLU A 508 -15.42 2.33 -42.11
N ALA A 509 -15.77 1.18 -42.65
CA ALA A 509 -16.04 1.03 -44.08
C ALA A 509 -17.42 1.66 -44.39
N TYR A 510 -17.56 2.26 -45.57
CA TYR A 510 -18.81 2.77 -46.05
C TYR A 510 -19.28 1.96 -47.27
N ASN A 511 -20.61 1.92 -47.51
CA ASN A 511 -21.13 1.27 -48.69
C ASN A 511 -20.78 2.09 -49.93
N GLU A 512 -20.18 1.43 -50.93
CA GLU A 512 -19.79 2.04 -52.19
C GLU A 512 -21.00 2.49 -53.03
N ALA A 513 -22.12 1.75 -52.93
CA ALA A 513 -23.32 2.05 -53.67
C ALA A 513 -24.12 3.20 -53.00
N THR A 514 -24.13 4.36 -53.59
CA THR A 514 -24.80 5.57 -53.07
C THR A 514 -26.25 5.33 -52.70
N ALA A 515 -26.97 4.47 -53.47
CA ALA A 515 -28.37 4.15 -53.23
C ALA A 515 -28.60 3.33 -51.94
N GLU A 516 -27.58 2.68 -51.40
CA GLU A 516 -27.63 1.85 -50.19
C GLU A 516 -26.97 2.49 -48.99
N GLN A 517 -26.40 3.70 -49.18
CA GLN A 517 -25.68 4.39 -48.10
C GLN A 517 -26.64 4.86 -46.99
N THR A 518 -26.31 4.46 -45.80
CA THR A 518 -26.90 5.01 -44.56
C THR A 518 -26.25 6.32 -44.18
N GLU A 519 -26.80 7.02 -43.19
CA GLU A 519 -26.18 8.23 -42.63
C GLU A 519 -24.79 7.93 -42.07
N ARG A 520 -24.60 6.78 -41.46
CA ARG A 520 -23.33 6.30 -40.93
C ARG A 520 -22.27 6.07 -42.01
N ASP A 521 -22.67 5.54 -43.17
CA ASP A 521 -21.78 5.40 -44.32
C ASP A 521 -21.33 6.78 -44.87
N ARG A 522 -22.22 7.76 -44.88
CA ARG A 522 -21.90 9.14 -45.29
C ARG A 522 -20.90 9.80 -44.32
N GLU A 523 -21.09 9.60 -43.01
CA GLU A 523 -20.15 10.08 -41.98
C GLU A 523 -18.77 9.41 -42.16
N ALA A 524 -18.70 8.09 -42.29
CA ALA A 524 -17.49 7.34 -42.52
C ALA A 524 -16.75 7.79 -43.78
N TYR A 525 -17.50 8.04 -44.88
CA TYR A 525 -16.92 8.61 -46.11
C TYR A 525 -16.39 10.02 -45.90
N ALA A 526 -17.16 10.88 -45.21
CA ALA A 526 -16.75 12.27 -44.96
C ALA A 526 -15.44 12.35 -44.12
N GLU A 527 -15.33 11.51 -43.09
CA GLU A 527 -14.09 11.42 -42.28
C GLU A 527 -12.90 10.97 -43.11
N GLN A 528 -13.05 9.96 -43.95
CA GLN A 528 -12.01 9.47 -44.81
C GLN A 528 -11.61 10.51 -45.88
N ALA A 529 -12.58 11.20 -46.48
CA ALA A 529 -12.36 12.29 -47.45
C ALA A 529 -11.64 13.48 -46.81
N LYS A 530 -12.01 13.84 -45.58
CA LYS A 530 -11.34 14.88 -44.80
C LYS A 530 -9.87 14.57 -44.57
N TYR A 531 -9.55 13.32 -44.18
CA TYR A 531 -8.15 12.91 -44.01
C TYR A 531 -7.35 13.03 -45.30
N ASN A 532 -7.91 12.58 -46.45
CA ASN A 532 -7.25 12.66 -47.75
C ASN A 532 -7.01 14.11 -48.13
N ALA A 533 -8.00 14.99 -47.94
CA ALA A 533 -7.83 16.43 -48.21
C ALA A 533 -6.75 17.09 -47.34
N GLN A 534 -6.65 16.66 -46.06
CA GLN A 534 -5.55 17.13 -45.18
C GLN A 534 -4.19 16.66 -45.67
N PHE A 535 -4.10 15.41 -46.14
CA PHE A 535 -2.87 14.89 -46.71
C PHE A 535 -2.44 15.67 -47.98
N ASP A 536 -3.38 15.90 -48.90
CA ASP A 536 -3.13 16.65 -50.12
C ASP A 536 -2.69 18.10 -49.81
N ALA A 537 -3.36 18.73 -48.84
CA ALA A 537 -2.97 20.07 -48.38
C ALA A 537 -1.58 20.10 -47.75
N MET A 538 -1.20 19.06 -47.00
CA MET A 538 0.15 18.91 -46.44
C MET A 538 1.19 18.81 -47.56
N MET A 539 0.95 17.96 -48.56
CA MET A 539 1.85 17.82 -49.72
C MET A 539 1.96 19.10 -50.52
N ALA A 540 0.87 19.84 -50.73
CA ALA A 540 0.87 21.09 -51.45
C ALA A 540 1.65 22.23 -50.74
N ARG A 541 1.81 22.14 -49.44
CA ARG A 541 2.64 23.12 -48.68
C ARG A 541 4.13 22.93 -48.91
N GLU A 542 4.57 21.73 -49.26
CA GLU A 542 5.98 21.42 -49.50
C GLU A 542 6.40 21.90 -50.90
N LYS A 543 7.06 23.04 -50.93
CA LYS A 543 7.58 23.61 -52.18
C LYS A 543 8.87 22.91 -52.59
N ILE A 544 8.77 21.96 -53.53
CA ILE A 544 9.93 21.33 -54.13
C ILE A 544 10.32 22.12 -55.38
N CYS A 545 11.48 22.73 -55.34
CA CYS A 545 12.03 23.41 -56.53
C CYS A 545 12.48 22.38 -57.55
N LYS A 546 12.06 22.57 -58.81
CA LYS A 546 12.64 21.83 -59.93
C LYS A 546 14.04 22.38 -60.20
N VAL A 547 15.06 21.58 -59.97
CA VAL A 547 16.46 21.97 -60.21
C VAL A 547 17.01 21.31 -61.47
N ARG A 548 17.87 22.00 -62.18
CA ARG A 548 18.71 21.42 -63.23
C ARG A 548 20.14 21.43 -62.73
N LEU A 549 20.86 20.38 -63.00
CA LEU A 549 22.27 20.28 -62.70
C LEU A 549 23.05 20.82 -63.90
N LEU A 550 23.87 21.78 -63.67
CA LEU A 550 24.86 22.31 -64.67
C LEU A 550 26.24 21.78 -64.27
N PRO A 551 27.11 21.40 -65.25
CA PRO A 551 28.48 21.07 -64.94
C PRO A 551 29.18 22.22 -64.24
N GLY A 552 30.11 21.96 -63.30
CA GLY A 552 30.77 22.95 -62.47
C GLY A 552 31.71 23.95 -63.25
N ASP A 553 31.95 23.68 -64.50
CA ASP A 553 32.81 24.48 -65.38
C ASP A 553 32.06 25.60 -66.10
N VAL A 554 30.75 25.78 -65.88
CA VAL A 554 30.00 26.88 -66.53
C VAL A 554 30.16 28.13 -65.63
N PRO A 555 30.70 29.26 -66.21
CA PRO A 555 30.87 30.51 -65.47
C PRO A 555 29.51 31.01 -64.94
N ALA A 556 29.50 31.52 -63.74
CA ALA A 556 28.29 31.90 -62.97
C ALA A 556 27.53 33.14 -63.53
N HIS A 557 27.75 33.53 -64.82
CA HIS A 557 27.21 34.76 -65.43
C HIS A 557 26.18 34.53 -66.53
N GLU A 558 25.83 33.34 -66.90
CA GLU A 558 24.64 33.14 -67.72
C GLU A 558 23.43 32.98 -66.81
N GLU A 559 22.67 34.05 -66.57
CA GLU A 559 21.34 33.94 -65.96
C GLU A 559 20.53 32.95 -66.80
N PRO A 560 20.03 31.90 -66.23
CA PRO A 560 19.22 30.93 -66.97
C PRO A 560 18.01 31.71 -67.52
N GLU A 561 17.78 31.63 -68.80
CA GLU A 561 16.58 32.14 -69.46
C GLU A 561 15.36 31.58 -68.69
N ILE A 562 14.62 32.46 -68.05
CA ILE A 562 13.36 32.10 -67.43
C ILE A 562 12.44 31.77 -68.61
N VAL A 563 12.39 30.49 -68.95
CA VAL A 563 11.31 30.00 -69.83
C VAL A 563 10.03 30.18 -69.08
N GLU A 564 9.30 31.26 -69.30
CA GLU A 564 7.92 31.40 -68.89
C GLU A 564 7.21 30.10 -69.28
N ALA A 565 6.72 29.38 -68.31
CA ALA A 565 5.89 28.19 -68.53
C ALA A 565 4.75 28.69 -69.43
N ALA A 566 4.64 28.13 -70.64
CA ALA A 566 3.48 28.36 -71.48
C ALA A 566 2.22 28.22 -70.60
N PRO A 567 1.25 29.13 -70.67
CA PRO A 567 0.03 29.03 -69.90
C PRO A 567 -0.51 27.63 -70.12
N ALA A 568 -0.77 26.93 -69.00
CA ALA A 568 -1.36 25.59 -69.02
C ALA A 568 -2.58 25.70 -69.97
N ALA A 569 -2.60 24.82 -70.96
CA ALA A 569 -3.80 24.71 -71.80
C ALA A 569 -4.97 24.54 -70.88
N PRO A 570 -6.10 25.25 -71.10
CA PRO A 570 -7.28 25.05 -70.31
C PRO A 570 -7.56 23.53 -70.29
N PRO A 571 -7.91 22.97 -69.16
CA PRO A 571 -8.23 21.54 -69.09
C PRO A 571 -9.20 21.27 -70.22
N GLU A 572 -8.90 20.33 -71.10
CA GLU A 572 -9.90 19.80 -72.04
C GLU A 572 -11.12 19.54 -71.23
N GLU A 573 -12.24 20.20 -71.61
CA GLU A 573 -13.52 19.95 -70.99
C GLU A 573 -13.71 18.43 -71.09
N ALA A 574 -13.60 17.73 -69.95
CA ALA A 574 -13.94 16.34 -69.88
C ALA A 574 -15.38 16.27 -70.42
N GLU A 575 -15.57 15.51 -71.49
CA GLU A 575 -16.92 15.22 -71.99
C GLU A 575 -17.74 14.76 -70.81
N VAL A 576 -18.56 15.66 -70.29
CA VAL A 576 -19.53 15.31 -69.26
C VAL A 576 -20.52 14.39 -69.98
N PHE A 577 -20.35 13.09 -69.76
CA PHE A 577 -21.38 12.15 -70.16
C PHE A 577 -22.66 12.53 -69.40
N ASP A 578 -23.51 13.29 -70.06
CA ASP A 578 -24.85 13.60 -69.58
C ASP A 578 -25.70 12.34 -69.65
N PHE A 579 -25.89 11.69 -68.53
CA PHE A 579 -26.77 10.53 -68.42
C PHE A 579 -28.23 10.92 -68.46
N GLY A 580 -28.58 12.17 -68.82
CA GLY A 580 -29.98 12.64 -68.91
C GLY A 580 -30.71 12.65 -67.57
N ILE A 581 -29.98 12.64 -66.49
CA ILE A 581 -30.57 12.69 -65.14
C ILE A 581 -30.66 14.17 -64.72
N ASP A 582 -31.90 14.65 -64.64
CA ASP A 582 -32.18 15.98 -64.10
C ASP A 582 -32.06 15.97 -62.57
N TYR A 583 -30.88 16.25 -62.07
CA TYR A 583 -30.61 16.35 -60.62
C TYR A 583 -31.42 17.46 -59.95
N ALA A 584 -31.90 18.48 -60.68
CA ALA A 584 -32.76 19.52 -60.12
C ALA A 584 -34.18 19.01 -59.90
N ALA A 585 -34.64 18.08 -60.75
CA ALA A 585 -35.94 17.42 -60.57
C ALA A 585 -35.90 16.39 -59.41
N LEU A 586 -34.78 15.67 -59.26
CA LEU A 586 -34.57 14.74 -58.15
C LEU A 586 -34.56 15.48 -56.81
N ALA A 587 -33.85 16.60 -56.70
CA ALA A 587 -33.79 17.42 -55.48
C ALA A 587 -35.17 18.01 -55.12
N LYS A 588 -35.99 18.32 -56.09
CA LYS A 588 -37.37 18.76 -55.84
C LYS A 588 -38.28 17.60 -55.36
N HIS A 589 -38.02 16.38 -55.80
CA HIS A 589 -38.79 15.22 -55.37
C HIS A 589 -38.51 14.83 -53.92
N GLU A 590 -37.26 14.97 -53.49
CA GLU A 590 -36.88 14.75 -52.08
C GLU A 590 -37.44 15.82 -51.14
N LEU A 591 -37.52 17.09 -51.58
CA LEU A 591 -38.17 18.17 -50.83
C LEU A 591 -39.68 17.99 -50.70
N CYS A 592 -40.35 17.30 -51.65
CA CYS A 592 -41.75 17.00 -51.57
C CYS A 592 -42.10 15.85 -50.61
N LEU A 593 -41.16 14.93 -50.38
CA LEU A 593 -41.36 13.80 -49.43
C LEU A 593 -41.17 14.20 -47.98
N LEU A 594 -40.44 15.31 -47.71
CA LEU A 594 -40.25 15.84 -46.35
C LEU A 594 -41.45 16.65 -45.82
N TYR A 595 -42.43 17.00 -46.68
CA TYR A 595 -43.60 17.80 -46.28
C TYR A 595 -44.91 17.01 -46.15
N THR A 596 -44.90 15.67 -46.30
CA THR A 596 -46.14 14.86 -46.25
C THR A 596 -46.14 13.80 -45.13
N SER A 597 -45.31 13.96 -44.10
CA SER A 597 -45.37 13.07 -42.92
C SER A 597 -45.81 13.78 -41.65
N ASP A 598 -46.82 14.67 -41.73
CA ASP A 598 -47.62 15.14 -40.61
C ASP A 598 -49.09 15.18 -41.03
N ALA A 599 -49.75 14.04 -40.93
CA ALA A 599 -51.19 13.89 -40.78
C ALA A 599 -51.50 12.55 -40.07
#